data_ff7dd8dd7cb80c4dda7d570a1470e769
#
_entry.id   ff7dd8dd7cb80c4dda7d570a1470e769
#
_cell.length_a   1.000
_cell.length_b   1.000
_cell.length_c   1.000
_cell.angle_alpha   90.00
_cell.angle_beta   90.00
_cell.angle_gamma   90.00
#
_symmetry.space_group_name_H-M   'P 1'
#
loop_
_entity.id
_entity.type
_entity.pdbx_description
1 polymer ?
#
loop_
_entity_poly.entity_id
_entity_poly.type
_entity_poly.pdbx_seq_one_letter_code
_entity_poly.pdbx_strand_id
1 'polypeptide(L)'
;MSVRKLKSGIAAILVASLSMSMFACGDKETSSYKSLDSATREEVAQIASSDDRLTGELENKTVKWMSNWDINPDGTGKNTPIELAIFQERYGGQIEYHMIDWSTRYDSLANAINGDEGIDFFPASDLDAFPRGAIRGMFVPVDDYIDYSSPLWSDVKQANDMMLWNGKHYVIVNQVTGDKCAVIYNRNTMEEAGLQDPAELYKKGEWTWDAFQKMLTTFVDPDEGFYGIDGWWFEYGLSATCGV
;
A
#
# COMPACT_ATOMS: atom_id res chain seq x y z
N MET A 1 -59.55 38.21 -6.94
CA MET A 1 -58.12 37.82 -7.18
C MET A 1 -58.11 36.56 -7.99
N SER A 2 -57.56 36.60 -9.20
CA SER A 2 -57.68 35.55 -10.21
C SER A 2 -56.82 34.32 -9.86
N VAL A 3 -57.41 33.13 -10.01
CA VAL A 3 -56.75 31.80 -9.83
C VAL A 3 -55.42 31.66 -10.63
N ARG A 4 -55.27 32.47 -11.66
CA ARG A 4 -54.03 32.55 -12.46
C ARG A 4 -52.82 33.12 -11.70
N LYS A 5 -53.02 34.07 -10.76
CA LYS A 5 -51.93 34.66 -9.97
C LYS A 5 -51.45 33.72 -8.86
N LEU A 6 -52.34 32.82 -8.38
CA LEU A 6 -51.98 31.83 -7.35
C LEU A 6 -51.11 30.69 -7.94
N LYS A 7 -51.40 30.30 -9.20
CA LYS A 7 -50.62 29.25 -9.88
C LYS A 7 -49.20 29.70 -10.23
N SER A 8 -49.00 30.99 -10.51
CA SER A 8 -47.62 31.51 -10.82
C SER A 8 -46.77 31.66 -9.55
N GLY A 9 -47.38 31.95 -8.39
CA GLY A 9 -46.66 32.04 -7.13
C GLY A 9 -46.19 30.67 -6.61
N ILE A 10 -46.98 29.63 -6.80
CA ILE A 10 -46.63 28.25 -6.40
C ILE A 10 -45.58 27.68 -7.33
N ALA A 11 -45.63 27.99 -8.63
CA ALA A 11 -44.57 27.57 -9.56
C ALA A 11 -43.23 28.25 -9.29
N ALA A 12 -43.19 29.52 -8.88
CA ALA A 12 -42.01 30.23 -8.52
C ALA A 12 -41.35 29.70 -7.22
N ILE A 13 -42.17 29.30 -6.23
CA ILE A 13 -41.70 28.71 -4.97
C ILE A 13 -41.16 27.29 -5.22
N LEU A 14 -41.77 26.49 -6.10
CA LEU A 14 -41.29 25.15 -6.46
C LEU A 14 -39.99 25.21 -7.28
N VAL A 15 -39.82 26.19 -8.16
CA VAL A 15 -38.57 26.37 -8.90
C VAL A 15 -37.42 26.87 -7.97
N ALA A 16 -37.77 27.74 -7.02
CA ALA A 16 -36.75 28.20 -6.02
C ALA A 16 -36.36 27.09 -5.03
N SER A 17 -37.26 26.16 -4.70
CA SER A 17 -36.93 25.01 -3.85
C SER A 17 -36.16 23.89 -4.59
N LEU A 18 -36.38 23.74 -5.91
CA LEU A 18 -35.58 22.82 -6.73
C LEU A 18 -34.15 23.36 -7.05
N SER A 19 -34.01 24.69 -7.13
CA SER A 19 -32.68 25.29 -7.36
C SER A 19 -31.81 25.32 -6.08
N MET A 20 -32.40 25.25 -4.88
CA MET A 20 -31.64 25.10 -3.64
C MET A 20 -31.22 23.66 -3.35
N SER A 21 -31.85 22.67 -3.96
CA SER A 21 -31.43 21.25 -3.79
C SER A 21 -30.32 20.81 -4.75
N MET A 22 -29.94 21.64 -5.74
CA MET A 22 -28.79 21.35 -6.61
C MET A 22 -27.46 21.96 -6.13
N PHE A 23 -27.48 22.73 -5.04
CA PHE A 23 -26.25 23.21 -4.39
C PHE A 23 -25.88 22.43 -3.12
N ALA A 24 -26.56 21.31 -2.82
CA ALA A 24 -26.26 20.45 -1.70
C ALA A 24 -25.50 19.17 -2.10
N CYS A 25 -25.00 19.06 -3.32
CA CYS A 25 -23.81 18.27 -3.63
C CYS A 25 -22.60 19.18 -3.42
N GLY A 26 -22.41 19.62 -2.18
CA GLY A 26 -21.10 20.05 -1.74
C GLY A 26 -20.21 18.84 -1.86
N ASP A 27 -19.12 18.98 -2.62
CA ASP A 27 -17.99 18.11 -2.57
C ASP A 27 -17.77 17.73 -1.11
N LYS A 28 -18.04 16.49 -0.78
CA LYS A 28 -17.39 15.88 0.36
C LYS A 28 -15.93 15.81 -0.04
N GLU A 29 -15.22 16.92 0.08
CA GLU A 29 -13.79 16.90 0.28
C GLU A 29 -13.53 16.07 1.55
N THR A 30 -13.57 14.77 1.41
CA THR A 30 -12.95 13.86 2.33
C THR A 30 -11.45 13.94 2.10
N SER A 31 -10.86 15.11 2.31
CA SER A 31 -9.43 15.16 2.44
C SER A 31 -9.13 14.54 3.81
N SER A 32 -8.76 13.28 3.77
CA SER A 32 -8.28 12.48 4.90
C SER A 32 -7.14 13.18 5.67
N TYR A 33 -6.42 14.04 5.00
CA TYR A 33 -5.45 14.97 5.52
C TYR A 33 -6.01 15.86 6.66
N LYS A 34 -7.27 16.31 6.58
CA LYS A 34 -7.92 17.11 7.63
C LYS A 34 -8.09 16.37 8.96
N SER A 35 -7.97 15.07 8.98
CA SER A 35 -8.08 14.23 10.18
C SER A 35 -6.77 14.09 10.96
N LEU A 36 -5.64 14.51 10.39
CA LEU A 36 -4.36 14.56 11.10
C LEU A 36 -4.37 15.61 12.22
N ASP A 37 -3.58 15.41 13.24
CA ASP A 37 -3.37 16.43 14.27
C ASP A 37 -2.71 17.70 13.70
N SER A 38 -2.78 18.81 14.45
CA SER A 38 -2.33 20.11 13.95
C SER A 38 -0.84 20.17 13.65
N ALA A 39 -0.01 19.49 14.46
CA ALA A 39 1.45 19.51 14.28
C ALA A 39 1.85 18.74 13.03
N THR A 40 1.28 17.55 12.84
CA THR A 40 1.50 16.75 11.63
C THR A 40 1.00 17.46 10.37
N ARG A 41 -0.14 18.17 10.44
CA ARG A 41 -0.63 18.98 9.30
C ARG A 41 0.31 20.12 8.93
N GLU A 42 0.88 20.83 9.92
CA GLU A 42 1.85 21.87 9.67
C GLU A 42 3.12 21.33 9.00
N GLU A 43 3.60 20.16 9.43
CA GLU A 43 4.75 19.49 8.83
C GLU A 43 4.45 19.05 7.38
N VAL A 44 3.30 18.43 7.14
CA VAL A 44 2.84 18.05 5.78
C VAL A 44 2.77 19.27 4.88
N ALA A 45 2.15 20.37 5.33
CA ALA A 45 2.04 21.61 4.56
C ALA A 45 3.42 22.23 4.27
N GLN A 46 4.35 22.16 5.22
CA GLN A 46 5.72 22.63 5.04
C GLN A 46 6.44 21.78 3.97
N ILE A 47 6.39 20.45 4.05
CA ILE A 47 7.00 19.57 3.05
C ILE A 47 6.38 19.82 1.68
N ALA A 48 5.04 19.85 1.59
CA ALA A 48 4.31 20.04 0.34
C ALA A 48 4.66 21.36 -0.36
N SER A 49 5.01 22.40 0.41
CA SER A 49 5.31 23.75 -0.12
C SER A 49 6.78 24.01 -0.38
N SER A 50 7.69 23.34 0.34
CA SER A 50 9.13 23.66 0.34
C SER A 50 10.03 22.57 -0.22
N ASP A 51 9.52 21.35 -0.42
CA ASP A 51 10.31 20.26 -1.00
C ASP A 51 10.43 20.44 -2.52
N ASP A 52 11.62 20.80 -2.99
CA ASP A 52 11.91 21.08 -4.41
C ASP A 52 11.90 19.82 -5.28
N ARG A 53 11.81 18.63 -4.68
CA ARG A 53 11.60 17.35 -5.36
C ARG A 53 10.15 17.15 -5.79
N LEU A 54 9.20 17.84 -5.15
CA LEU A 54 7.77 17.78 -5.46
C LEU A 54 7.42 18.83 -6.53
N THR A 55 7.67 18.51 -7.78
CA THR A 55 7.49 19.42 -8.93
C THR A 55 6.25 19.10 -9.73
N GLY A 56 5.90 20.01 -10.65
CA GLY A 56 4.79 19.82 -11.58
C GLY A 56 3.41 20.09 -10.99
N GLU A 57 2.41 19.91 -11.84
CA GLU A 57 0.99 20.01 -11.51
C GLU A 57 0.25 18.83 -12.12
N LEU A 58 -0.85 18.40 -11.50
CA LEU A 58 -1.69 17.32 -12.02
C LEU A 58 -2.83 17.90 -12.86
N GLU A 59 -2.95 17.47 -14.12
CA GLU A 59 -4.12 17.72 -14.96
C GLU A 59 -5.32 16.89 -14.45
N ASN A 60 -5.11 15.59 -14.25
CA ASN A 60 -6.08 14.71 -13.60
C ASN A 60 -5.69 14.53 -12.13
N LYS A 61 -6.58 14.91 -11.23
CA LYS A 61 -6.34 14.83 -9.77
C LYS A 61 -6.81 13.52 -9.16
N THR A 62 -7.49 12.67 -9.91
CA THR A 62 -7.97 11.37 -9.44
C THR A 62 -7.05 10.28 -9.95
N VAL A 63 -6.49 9.51 -9.04
CA VAL A 63 -5.66 8.34 -9.32
C VAL A 63 -6.48 7.10 -9.00
N LYS A 64 -6.69 6.24 -9.99
CA LYS A 64 -7.40 4.97 -9.84
C LYS A 64 -6.45 3.88 -9.35
N TRP A 65 -6.64 3.48 -8.12
CA TRP A 65 -5.88 2.45 -7.41
C TRP A 65 -6.65 1.14 -7.36
N MET A 66 -6.23 0.14 -8.13
CA MET A 66 -6.83 -1.19 -8.12
C MET A 66 -6.01 -2.14 -7.24
N SER A 67 -6.58 -2.57 -6.13
CA SER A 67 -5.89 -3.40 -5.14
C SER A 67 -6.84 -4.19 -4.26
N ASN A 68 -6.31 -5.13 -3.49
CA ASN A 68 -7.02 -5.82 -2.43
C ASN A 68 -6.95 -5.08 -1.08
N TRP A 69 -6.33 -3.92 -1.01
CA TRP A 69 -6.33 -3.02 0.15
C TRP A 69 -6.55 -1.58 -0.26
N ASP A 70 -7.29 -0.86 0.56
CA ASP A 70 -7.52 0.57 0.40
C ASP A 70 -6.36 1.35 1.04
N ILE A 71 -5.75 2.25 0.27
CA ILE A 71 -4.72 3.17 0.77
C ILE A 71 -5.30 4.47 1.30
N ASN A 72 -6.60 4.71 1.10
CA ASN A 72 -7.27 5.81 1.73
C ASN A 72 -7.34 5.59 3.25
N PRO A 73 -7.26 6.63 4.06
CA PRO A 73 -7.39 6.49 5.50
C PRO A 73 -8.79 6.05 5.88
N ASP A 74 -8.87 5.34 6.99
CA ASP A 74 -10.14 5.06 7.61
C ASP A 74 -10.84 6.34 8.06
N GLY A 75 -12.15 6.25 8.31
CA GLY A 75 -12.95 7.42 8.72
C GLY A 75 -12.53 8.04 10.06
N THR A 76 -11.57 7.42 10.79
CA THR A 76 -11.01 7.95 12.05
C THR A 76 -9.76 8.81 11.82
N GLY A 77 -9.15 8.73 10.65
CA GLY A 77 -7.90 9.43 10.29
C GLY A 77 -6.65 8.97 11.03
N LYS A 78 -6.74 7.95 11.87
CA LYS A 78 -5.60 7.44 12.63
C LYS A 78 -4.52 6.79 11.77
N ASN A 79 -4.93 6.31 10.60
CA ASN A 79 -4.08 5.57 9.67
C ASN A 79 -3.91 6.30 8.34
N THR A 80 -3.86 7.64 8.37
CA THR A 80 -3.58 8.42 7.16
C THR A 80 -2.11 8.26 6.80
N PRO A 81 -1.78 7.64 5.64
CA PRO A 81 -0.40 7.60 5.17
C PRO A 81 0.13 9.02 4.93
N ILE A 82 1.31 9.31 5.41
CA ILE A 82 1.90 10.66 5.29
C ILE A 82 2.12 11.02 3.81
N GLU A 83 2.53 10.07 3.00
CA GLU A 83 2.74 10.24 1.57
C GLU A 83 1.44 10.64 0.87
N LEU A 84 0.31 10.03 1.25
CA LEU A 84 -1.00 10.40 0.72
C LEU A 84 -1.40 11.82 1.18
N ALA A 85 -1.11 12.17 2.43
CA ALA A 85 -1.38 13.51 2.94
C ALA A 85 -0.57 14.58 2.18
N ILE A 86 0.72 14.32 1.91
CA ILE A 86 1.57 15.20 1.10
C ILE A 86 1.03 15.30 -0.34
N PHE A 87 0.64 14.18 -0.95
CA PHE A 87 0.05 14.15 -2.29
C PHE A 87 -1.23 14.99 -2.37
N GLN A 88 -2.11 14.87 -1.38
CA GLN A 88 -3.34 15.65 -1.30
C GLN A 88 -3.08 17.14 -1.08
N GLU A 89 -2.16 17.49 -0.18
CA GLU A 89 -1.83 18.89 0.11
C GLU A 89 -1.11 19.57 -1.05
N ARG A 90 -0.14 18.88 -1.67
CA ARG A 90 0.67 19.47 -2.75
C ARG A 90 -0.09 19.56 -4.07
N TYR A 91 -0.85 18.54 -4.42
CA TYR A 91 -1.44 18.41 -5.75
C TYR A 91 -2.97 18.48 -5.75
N GLY A 92 -3.62 18.43 -4.60
CA GLY A 92 -5.07 18.28 -4.50
C GLY A 92 -5.55 16.93 -5.03
N GLY A 93 -4.67 15.91 -4.98
CA GLY A 93 -4.91 14.59 -5.54
C GLY A 93 -5.88 13.76 -4.69
N GLN A 94 -6.56 12.82 -5.33
CA GLN A 94 -7.49 11.89 -4.70
C GLN A 94 -7.25 10.48 -5.20
N ILE A 95 -7.51 9.51 -4.36
CA ILE A 95 -7.43 8.09 -4.72
C ILE A 95 -8.83 7.52 -4.87
N GLU A 96 -9.15 7.06 -6.08
CA GLU A 96 -10.33 6.26 -6.37
C GLU A 96 -9.97 4.79 -6.22
N TYR A 97 -10.46 4.16 -5.14
CA TYR A 97 -10.14 2.77 -4.82
C TYR A 97 -11.04 1.79 -5.57
N HIS A 98 -10.43 0.91 -6.35
CA HIS A 98 -11.06 -0.21 -7.04
C HIS A 98 -10.70 -1.51 -6.33
N MET A 99 -11.63 -2.01 -5.51
CA MET A 99 -11.42 -3.23 -4.72
C MET A 99 -11.42 -4.49 -5.60
N ILE A 100 -10.43 -5.33 -5.40
CA ILE A 100 -10.32 -6.66 -6.01
C ILE A 100 -9.96 -7.72 -4.95
N ASP A 101 -10.25 -8.98 -5.25
CA ASP A 101 -9.79 -10.09 -4.43
C ASP A 101 -8.34 -10.47 -4.78
N TRP A 102 -7.55 -10.80 -3.77
CA TRP A 102 -6.16 -11.20 -3.95
C TRP A 102 -5.98 -12.39 -4.90
N SER A 103 -6.85 -13.39 -4.80
CA SER A 103 -6.75 -14.63 -5.59
C SER A 103 -7.06 -14.42 -7.07
N THR A 104 -7.87 -13.42 -7.42
CA THR A 104 -8.32 -13.13 -8.81
C THR A 104 -7.76 -11.82 -9.36
N ARG A 105 -6.78 -11.21 -8.68
CA ARG A 105 -6.32 -9.85 -8.99
C ARG A 105 -5.84 -9.64 -10.42
N TYR A 106 -5.13 -10.62 -11.01
CA TYR A 106 -4.64 -10.49 -12.39
C TYR A 106 -5.74 -10.68 -13.44
N ASP A 107 -6.72 -11.53 -13.16
CA ASP A 107 -7.90 -11.65 -14.03
C ASP A 107 -8.74 -10.36 -13.98
N SER A 108 -8.89 -9.79 -12.78
CA SER A 108 -9.58 -8.51 -12.61
C SER A 108 -8.86 -7.38 -13.33
N LEU A 109 -7.52 -7.30 -13.23
CA LEU A 109 -6.73 -6.32 -13.97
C LEU A 109 -6.86 -6.51 -15.49
N ALA A 110 -6.79 -7.75 -15.98
CA ALA A 110 -6.95 -8.04 -17.40
C ALA A 110 -8.34 -7.63 -17.91
N ASN A 111 -9.39 -7.86 -17.12
CA ASN A 111 -10.75 -7.42 -17.44
C ASN A 111 -10.87 -5.89 -17.48
N ALA A 112 -10.29 -5.20 -16.51
CA ALA A 112 -10.29 -3.75 -16.45
C ALA A 112 -9.54 -3.13 -17.65
N ILE A 113 -8.40 -3.71 -18.06
CA ILE A 113 -7.66 -3.29 -19.24
C ILE A 113 -8.50 -3.50 -20.51
N ASN A 114 -9.13 -4.67 -20.65
CA ASN A 114 -9.99 -4.96 -21.81
C ASN A 114 -11.26 -4.09 -21.84
N GLY A 115 -11.75 -3.69 -20.67
CA GLY A 115 -12.90 -2.78 -20.51
C GLY A 115 -12.57 -1.30 -20.63
N ASP A 116 -11.29 -0.93 -20.81
CA ASP A 116 -10.82 0.46 -20.85
C ASP A 116 -11.23 1.27 -19.60
N GLU A 117 -11.13 0.63 -18.42
CA GLU A 117 -11.54 1.25 -17.16
C GLU A 117 -10.57 2.34 -16.69
N GLY A 118 -9.40 2.45 -17.32
CA GLY A 118 -8.40 3.49 -17.07
C GLY A 118 -7.79 3.37 -15.67
N ILE A 119 -7.36 2.17 -15.26
CA ILE A 119 -6.64 1.96 -14.01
C ILE A 119 -5.23 2.54 -14.11
N ASP A 120 -4.85 3.37 -13.15
CA ASP A 120 -3.56 4.05 -13.13
C ASP A 120 -2.49 3.22 -12.41
N PHE A 121 -2.83 2.64 -11.26
CA PHE A 121 -1.88 1.89 -10.44
C PHE A 121 -2.43 0.55 -9.97
N PHE A 122 -1.53 -0.43 -9.97
CA PHE A 122 -1.75 -1.78 -9.50
C PHE A 122 -0.49 -2.28 -8.76
N PRO A 123 -0.61 -2.95 -7.59
CA PRO A 123 0.54 -3.43 -6.84
C PRO A 123 1.31 -4.55 -7.56
N ALA A 124 2.60 -4.33 -7.77
CA ALA A 124 3.50 -5.31 -8.38
C ALA A 124 4.27 -6.06 -7.29
N SER A 125 3.62 -6.99 -6.60
CA SER A 125 4.17 -7.66 -5.42
C SER A 125 4.72 -9.07 -5.66
N ASP A 126 4.66 -9.58 -6.90
CA ASP A 126 5.08 -10.94 -7.22
C ASP A 126 5.52 -11.10 -8.68
N LEU A 127 5.91 -12.33 -9.03
CA LEU A 127 6.38 -12.67 -10.39
C LEU A 127 5.28 -12.62 -11.46
N ASP A 128 4.01 -12.66 -11.08
CA ASP A 128 2.90 -12.50 -12.02
C ASP A 128 2.76 -11.04 -12.46
N ALA A 129 3.12 -10.07 -11.60
CA ALA A 129 3.25 -8.69 -11.99
C ALA A 129 4.52 -8.49 -12.84
N PHE A 130 5.69 -8.84 -12.32
CA PHE A 130 6.96 -8.67 -13.01
C PHE A 130 7.85 -9.92 -12.89
N PRO A 131 8.39 -10.44 -14.00
CA PRO A 131 8.33 -9.87 -15.36
C PRO A 131 7.07 -10.28 -16.17
N ARG A 132 6.24 -11.21 -15.68
CA ARG A 132 5.15 -11.84 -16.45
C ARG A 132 4.12 -10.83 -16.97
N GLY A 133 3.67 -9.91 -16.13
CA GLY A 133 2.72 -8.86 -16.51
C GLY A 133 3.26 -7.91 -17.56
N ALA A 134 4.54 -7.53 -17.46
CA ALA A 134 5.23 -6.73 -18.48
C ALA A 134 5.30 -7.47 -19.84
N ILE A 135 5.65 -8.77 -19.82
CA ILE A 135 5.70 -9.61 -21.04
C ILE A 135 4.34 -9.71 -21.70
N ARG A 136 3.26 -9.77 -20.92
CA ARG A 136 1.88 -9.87 -21.40
C ARG A 136 1.29 -8.52 -21.82
N GLY A 137 2.04 -7.42 -21.68
CA GLY A 137 1.55 -6.08 -22.02
C GLY A 137 0.48 -5.52 -21.08
N MET A 138 0.45 -6.01 -19.84
CA MET A 138 -0.49 -5.53 -18.81
C MET A 138 -0.04 -4.20 -18.19
N PHE A 139 1.24 -3.87 -18.32
CA PHE A 139 1.85 -2.65 -17.80
C PHE A 139 2.54 -1.89 -18.91
N VAL A 140 2.53 -0.58 -18.82
CA VAL A 140 3.27 0.31 -19.73
C VAL A 140 4.66 0.58 -19.20
N PRO A 141 5.66 0.83 -20.07
CA PRO A 141 6.95 1.34 -19.65
C PRO A 141 6.80 2.69 -18.96
N VAL A 142 7.51 2.89 -17.84
CA VAL A 142 7.41 4.12 -17.04
C VAL A 142 8.58 5.09 -17.26
N ASP A 143 9.56 4.71 -18.07
CA ASP A 143 10.78 5.50 -18.33
C ASP A 143 10.52 6.88 -18.92
N ASP A 144 9.44 7.05 -19.70
CA ASP A 144 9.06 8.34 -20.28
C ASP A 144 8.39 9.28 -19.24
N TYR A 145 8.02 8.74 -18.07
CA TYR A 145 7.30 9.47 -17.02
C TYR A 145 8.15 9.67 -15.76
N ILE A 146 9.20 8.86 -15.55
CA ILE A 146 10.02 8.85 -14.34
C ILE A 146 11.49 9.09 -14.70
N ASP A 147 12.05 10.17 -14.18
CA ASP A 147 13.49 10.40 -14.22
C ASP A 147 14.17 9.72 -13.02
N TYR A 148 14.62 8.49 -13.21
CA TYR A 148 15.35 7.73 -12.20
C TYR A 148 16.74 8.31 -11.85
N SER A 149 17.20 9.33 -12.57
CA SER A 149 18.41 10.09 -12.21
C SER A 149 18.16 11.16 -11.15
N SER A 150 16.91 11.49 -10.90
CA SER A 150 16.52 12.46 -9.86
C SER A 150 16.95 11.97 -8.46
N PRO A 151 17.41 12.88 -7.58
CA PRO A 151 17.72 12.55 -6.18
C PRO A 151 16.60 11.87 -5.41
N LEU A 152 15.34 12.04 -5.84
CA LEU A 152 14.17 11.37 -5.26
C LEU A 152 14.31 9.84 -5.25
N TRP A 153 14.98 9.28 -6.27
CA TRP A 153 15.13 7.83 -6.45
C TRP A 153 16.46 7.27 -5.97
N SER A 154 17.35 8.10 -5.35
CA SER A 154 18.71 7.70 -4.95
C SER A 154 18.75 6.43 -4.12
N ASP A 155 17.85 6.33 -3.13
CA ASP A 155 17.85 5.23 -2.15
C ASP A 155 17.32 3.91 -2.72
N VAL A 156 16.55 3.98 -3.80
CA VAL A 156 15.92 2.82 -4.45
C VAL A 156 16.43 2.59 -5.87
N LYS A 157 17.40 3.39 -6.33
CA LYS A 157 17.90 3.33 -7.69
C LYS A 157 18.41 1.94 -8.06
N GLN A 158 19.21 1.33 -7.21
CA GLN A 158 19.74 -0.02 -7.47
C GLN A 158 18.61 -1.06 -7.62
N ALA A 159 17.57 -0.97 -6.81
CA ALA A 159 16.43 -1.88 -6.90
C ALA A 159 15.63 -1.67 -8.19
N ASN A 160 15.42 -0.42 -8.60
CA ASN A 160 14.79 -0.12 -9.89
C ASN A 160 15.64 -0.62 -11.06
N ASP A 161 16.98 -0.40 -11.03
CA ASP A 161 17.90 -0.87 -12.07
C ASP A 161 17.88 -2.41 -12.25
N MET A 162 17.50 -3.17 -11.22
CA MET A 162 17.33 -4.63 -11.28
C MET A 162 15.99 -5.06 -11.89
N MET A 163 14.99 -4.18 -11.92
CA MET A 163 13.63 -4.46 -12.39
C MET A 163 13.43 -4.04 -13.84
N LEU A 164 14.36 -4.44 -14.72
CA LEU A 164 14.31 -4.14 -16.14
C LEU A 164 13.83 -5.34 -16.96
N TRP A 165 12.93 -5.09 -17.88
CA TRP A 165 12.57 -6.02 -18.95
C TRP A 165 12.81 -5.37 -20.31
N ASN A 166 13.64 -5.99 -21.13
CA ASN A 166 14.03 -5.49 -22.43
C ASN A 166 14.53 -4.02 -22.41
N GLY A 167 15.30 -3.68 -21.38
CA GLY A 167 15.91 -2.36 -21.19
C GLY A 167 14.92 -1.26 -20.73
N LYS A 168 13.72 -1.62 -20.26
CA LYS A 168 12.72 -0.68 -19.78
C LYS A 168 12.17 -1.08 -18.40
N HIS A 169 11.74 -0.10 -17.61
CA HIS A 169 11.06 -0.29 -16.34
C HIS A 169 9.55 -0.40 -16.56
N TYR A 170 8.92 -1.37 -15.92
CA TYR A 170 7.45 -1.57 -15.95
C TYR A 170 6.85 -1.55 -14.55
N VAL A 171 7.69 -1.59 -13.54
CA VAL A 171 7.31 -1.48 -12.14
C VAL A 171 8.18 -0.41 -11.47
N ILE A 172 7.63 0.20 -10.45
CA ILE A 172 8.26 1.28 -9.70
C ILE A 172 8.56 0.74 -8.31
N VAL A 173 9.85 0.65 -7.97
CA VAL A 173 10.28 0.36 -6.61
C VAL A 173 10.40 1.70 -5.88
N ASN A 174 9.51 1.96 -4.94
CA ASN A 174 9.49 3.20 -4.17
C ASN A 174 10.17 3.07 -2.81
N GLN A 175 10.38 1.84 -2.33
CA GLN A 175 11.10 1.56 -1.10
C GLN A 175 11.74 0.18 -1.17
N VAL A 176 12.86 0.00 -0.49
CA VAL A 176 13.45 -1.30 -0.21
C VAL A 176 13.22 -1.59 1.27
N THR A 177 12.26 -2.46 1.53
CA THR A 177 12.07 -2.99 2.87
C THR A 177 13.03 -4.14 3.05
N GLY A 178 13.96 -4.00 4.00
CA GLY A 178 14.73 -5.16 4.43
C GLY A 178 13.81 -6.08 5.22
N ASP A 179 13.40 -7.18 4.62
CA ASP A 179 12.68 -8.22 5.35
C ASP A 179 13.60 -8.80 6.41
N LYS A 180 13.34 -8.37 7.65
CA LYS A 180 14.01 -8.92 8.81
C LYS A 180 13.15 -10.06 9.33
N CYS A 181 13.44 -11.26 8.85
CA CYS A 181 12.84 -12.45 9.44
C CYS A 181 13.39 -12.65 10.85
N ALA A 182 12.49 -12.81 11.81
CA ALA A 182 12.83 -13.08 13.20
C ALA A 182 12.01 -14.27 13.70
N VAL A 183 12.64 -15.12 14.48
CA VAL A 183 11.95 -16.16 15.23
C VAL A 183 11.47 -15.57 16.55
N ILE A 184 10.16 -15.56 16.74
CA ILE A 184 9.53 -15.17 18.01
C ILE A 184 9.25 -16.44 18.81
N TYR A 185 9.61 -16.46 20.07
CA TYR A 185 9.38 -17.60 20.96
C TYR A 185 8.91 -17.15 22.34
N ASN A 186 8.15 -18.01 23.03
CA ASN A 186 7.72 -17.78 24.39
C ASN A 186 8.77 -18.32 25.37
N ARG A 187 9.39 -17.45 26.15
CA ARG A 187 10.43 -17.84 27.12
C ARG A 187 9.92 -18.76 28.20
N ASN A 188 8.68 -18.55 28.70
CA ASN A 188 8.12 -19.39 29.73
C ASN A 188 7.91 -20.83 29.22
N THR A 189 7.39 -20.97 28.00
CA THR A 189 7.25 -22.29 27.37
C THR A 189 8.59 -22.98 27.18
N MET A 190 9.65 -22.25 26.81
CA MET A 190 11.00 -22.80 26.71
C MET A 190 11.51 -23.31 28.07
N GLU A 191 11.33 -22.53 29.12
CA GLU A 191 11.73 -22.88 30.48
C GLU A 191 10.96 -24.09 31.00
N GLU A 192 9.63 -24.10 30.85
CA GLU A 192 8.74 -25.22 31.24
C GLU A 192 9.11 -26.53 30.52
N ALA A 193 9.52 -26.44 29.27
CA ALA A 193 10.00 -27.58 28.48
C ALA A 193 11.45 -27.96 28.76
N GLY A 194 12.13 -27.26 29.67
CA GLY A 194 13.55 -27.52 30.00
C GLY A 194 14.51 -27.20 28.85
N LEU A 195 14.12 -26.32 27.92
CA LEU A 195 14.92 -25.93 26.78
C LEU A 195 15.78 -24.71 27.09
N GLN A 196 16.93 -24.60 26.43
CA GLN A 196 17.79 -23.43 26.55
C GLN A 196 17.16 -22.22 25.83
N ASP A 197 17.38 -21.03 26.40
CA ASP A 197 16.93 -19.79 25.77
C ASP A 197 17.74 -19.50 24.50
N PRO A 198 17.10 -19.40 23.31
CA PRO A 198 17.77 -19.09 22.04
C PRO A 198 18.61 -17.80 22.08
N ALA A 199 18.11 -16.75 22.77
CA ALA A 199 18.85 -15.50 22.89
C ALA A 199 20.14 -15.64 23.71
N GLU A 200 20.16 -16.50 24.72
CA GLU A 200 21.36 -16.79 25.48
C GLU A 200 22.36 -17.65 24.69
N LEU A 201 21.86 -18.60 23.89
CA LEU A 201 22.70 -19.36 22.95
C LEU A 201 23.33 -18.43 21.91
N TYR A 202 22.55 -17.48 21.38
CA TYR A 202 23.06 -16.50 20.41
C TYR A 202 24.18 -15.64 21.00
N LYS A 203 24.02 -15.11 22.21
CA LYS A 203 25.06 -14.32 22.91
C LYS A 203 26.35 -15.08 23.11
N LYS A 204 26.27 -16.41 23.28
CA LYS A 204 27.42 -17.29 23.45
C LYS A 204 28.05 -17.76 22.13
N GLY A 205 27.44 -17.46 20.99
CA GLY A 205 27.83 -17.99 19.70
C GLY A 205 27.46 -19.47 19.49
N GLU A 206 26.57 -19.99 20.31
CA GLU A 206 26.11 -21.39 20.32
C GLU A 206 24.77 -21.58 19.60
N TRP A 207 24.15 -20.50 19.09
CA TRP A 207 22.92 -20.57 18.29
C TRP A 207 23.27 -21.03 16.88
N THR A 208 23.20 -22.33 16.64
CA THR A 208 23.55 -23.00 15.40
C THR A 208 22.35 -23.78 14.86
N TRP A 209 22.42 -24.21 13.61
CA TRP A 209 21.41 -25.09 13.02
C TRP A 209 21.20 -26.39 13.83
N ASP A 210 22.28 -26.98 14.35
CA ASP A 210 22.20 -28.18 15.20
C ASP A 210 21.47 -27.89 16.51
N ALA A 211 21.76 -26.74 17.14
CA ALA A 211 21.06 -26.32 18.36
C ALA A 211 19.56 -26.08 18.09
N PHE A 212 19.24 -25.42 16.98
CA PHE A 212 17.86 -25.17 16.56
C PHE A 212 17.12 -26.49 16.28
N GLN A 213 17.68 -27.37 15.45
CA GLN A 213 17.09 -28.67 15.16
C GLN A 213 16.87 -29.51 16.41
N LYS A 214 17.87 -29.59 17.29
CA LYS A 214 17.76 -30.31 18.56
C LYS A 214 16.65 -29.77 19.43
N MET A 215 16.52 -28.46 19.49
CA MET A 215 15.46 -27.80 20.26
C MET A 215 14.09 -28.15 19.70
N LEU A 216 13.88 -28.03 18.40
CA LEU A 216 12.61 -28.39 17.75
C LEU A 216 12.26 -29.86 17.99
N THR A 217 13.18 -30.78 17.75
CA THR A 217 12.94 -32.23 17.90
C THR A 217 12.70 -32.64 19.34
N THR A 218 13.20 -31.89 20.32
CA THR A 218 12.94 -32.13 21.74
C THR A 218 11.54 -31.65 22.14
N PHE A 219 11.06 -30.56 21.54
CA PHE A 219 9.78 -29.93 21.89
C PHE A 219 8.58 -30.56 21.17
N VAL A 220 8.76 -31.07 19.96
CA VAL A 220 7.65 -31.56 19.12
C VAL A 220 7.03 -32.81 19.70
N ASP A 221 5.74 -32.73 19.98
CA ASP A 221 4.86 -33.86 20.31
C ASP A 221 3.49 -33.61 19.65
N PRO A 222 3.28 -34.13 18.41
CA PRO A 222 2.03 -33.89 17.67
C PRO A 222 0.80 -34.52 18.34
N ASP A 223 0.98 -35.57 19.12
CA ASP A 223 -0.12 -36.24 19.82
C ASP A 223 -0.66 -35.38 20.97
N GLU A 224 0.22 -34.58 21.59
CA GLU A 224 -0.13 -33.60 22.62
C GLU A 224 -0.35 -32.17 22.03
N GLY A 225 -0.22 -32.02 20.70
CA GLY A 225 -0.45 -30.73 20.02
C GLY A 225 0.72 -29.75 20.09
N PHE A 226 1.94 -30.21 20.37
CA PHE A 226 3.14 -29.39 20.39
C PHE A 226 3.84 -29.42 19.03
N TYR A 227 3.97 -28.24 18.43
CA TYR A 227 4.62 -28.03 17.13
C TYR A 227 5.89 -27.19 17.29
N GLY A 228 6.94 -27.53 16.54
CA GLY A 228 8.25 -26.92 16.72
C GLY A 228 8.36 -25.52 16.16
N ILE A 229 7.77 -25.27 15.01
CA ILE A 229 7.79 -23.97 14.34
C ILE A 229 6.55 -23.85 13.46
N ASP A 230 6.03 -22.63 13.41
CA ASP A 230 4.99 -22.21 12.48
C ASP A 230 5.24 -20.74 12.10
N GLY A 231 4.70 -20.30 10.99
CA GLY A 231 4.79 -18.91 10.56
C GLY A 231 4.59 -18.72 9.07
N TRP A 232 4.34 -17.47 8.72
CA TRP A 232 4.19 -17.08 7.34
C TRP A 232 5.57 -16.99 6.68
N TRP A 233 5.80 -17.80 5.62
CA TRP A 233 7.03 -17.78 4.81
C TRP A 233 8.32 -18.07 5.60
N PHE A 234 8.23 -18.81 6.70
CA PHE A 234 9.38 -19.11 7.54
C PHE A 234 10.49 -19.89 6.78
N GLU A 235 10.10 -20.71 5.82
CA GLU A 235 11.01 -21.47 4.97
C GLU A 235 11.95 -20.57 4.14
N TYR A 236 11.45 -19.42 3.66
CA TYR A 236 12.28 -18.44 2.96
C TYR A 236 13.26 -17.75 3.91
N GLY A 237 12.80 -17.35 5.09
CA GLY A 237 13.66 -16.75 6.10
C GLY A 237 14.77 -17.69 6.57
N LEU A 238 14.44 -18.97 6.74
CA LEU A 238 15.43 -19.99 7.12
C LEU A 238 16.41 -20.29 5.97
N SER A 239 15.95 -20.44 4.73
CA SER A 239 16.83 -20.71 3.58
C SER A 239 17.80 -19.57 3.31
N ALA A 240 17.40 -18.33 3.49
CA ALA A 240 18.27 -17.16 3.37
C ALA A 240 19.49 -17.21 4.30
N THR A 241 19.41 -17.89 5.45
CA THR A 241 20.54 -18.08 6.35
C THR A 241 21.60 -19.05 5.80
N CYS A 242 21.24 -19.82 4.77
CA CYS A 242 22.15 -20.74 4.08
C CYS A 242 22.81 -20.09 2.84
N GLY A 243 22.50 -18.82 2.55
CA GLY A 243 23.05 -18.08 1.42
C GLY A 243 22.39 -18.42 0.08
N VAL A 244 21.13 -18.86 0.09
CA VAL A 244 20.31 -19.18 -1.10
C VAL A 244 19.12 -18.22 -1.19
#